data_8bc0f432086b5ffd071df179d3686162
#
_entry.id   8bc0f432086b5ffd071df179d3686162
#
_cell.length_a   1.000
_cell.length_b   1.000
_cell.length_c   1.000
_cell.angle_alpha   90.00
_cell.angle_beta   90.00
_cell.angle_gamma   90.00
#
_symmetry.space_group_name_H-M   'P 1'
#
loop_
_entity.id
_entity.type
_entity.pdbx_description
1 polymer ?
#
loop_
_entity_poly.entity_id
_entity_poly.type
_entity_poly.pdbx_seq_one_letter_code
_entity_poly.pdbx_strand_id
1 'polypeptide(L)'
;MTTTVVNEPKQRGWRGFLFGRPEKAYVNPYVGGALLGVVLFLAFFLTGNGLGASGGLNRYVVFLQDLVAPEHVDRLAYLLKMAGGEKNPLDDWVVMMTLGTLLGGFVAGWQHGRLKFETNKGPNISVRTRWVMAFVGGSIMGFGARFARGCTSGQALSGGAVLSVGSWAFMFAVFGGGYAVAYFVRRLWN
;
A
#
# COMPACT_ATOMS: atom_id res chain seq x y z
N MET A 1 42.57 -0.20 3.57
CA MET A 1 41.60 -0.64 2.56
C MET A 1 40.97 0.61 1.98
N THR A 2 41.43 1.01 0.79
CA THR A 2 41.02 2.24 0.10
C THR A 2 39.73 1.91 -0.70
N THR A 3 38.60 2.38 -0.25
CA THR A 3 37.33 2.32 -1.00
C THR A 3 37.44 3.24 -2.21
N THR A 4 37.62 2.68 -3.38
CA THR A 4 37.49 3.38 -4.67
C THR A 4 36.04 3.84 -4.80
N VAL A 5 35.81 5.14 -4.65
CA VAL A 5 34.55 5.81 -5.01
C VAL A 5 34.45 5.73 -6.54
N VAL A 6 33.64 4.82 -7.03
CA VAL A 6 33.27 4.77 -8.45
C VAL A 6 32.42 6.01 -8.73
N ASN A 7 33.01 7.00 -9.39
CA ASN A 7 32.31 8.18 -9.88
C ASN A 7 31.42 7.75 -11.05
N GLU A 8 30.15 7.43 -10.78
CA GLU A 8 29.18 7.23 -11.84
C GLU A 8 28.95 8.55 -12.60
N PRO A 9 28.86 8.51 -13.92
CA PRO A 9 28.70 9.71 -14.74
C PRO A 9 27.38 10.41 -14.39
N LYS A 10 27.49 11.66 -13.96
CA LYS A 10 26.39 12.57 -13.62
C LYS A 10 25.45 12.67 -14.82
N GLN A 11 24.35 11.90 -14.80
CA GLN A 11 23.34 11.97 -15.84
C GLN A 11 22.70 13.37 -15.81
N ARG A 12 23.15 14.24 -16.72
CA ARG A 12 22.56 15.55 -16.97
C ARG A 12 21.26 15.35 -17.72
N GLY A 13 20.12 15.58 -17.08
CA GLY A 13 18.79 15.49 -17.68
C GLY A 13 17.70 15.20 -16.65
N TRP A 14 16.47 15.21 -17.07
CA TRP A 14 15.28 14.90 -16.25
C TRP A 14 15.43 13.58 -15.45
N ARG A 15 16.08 12.59 -16.06
CA ARG A 15 16.39 11.31 -15.39
C ARG A 15 17.37 11.50 -14.24
N GLY A 16 18.39 12.34 -14.38
CA GLY A 16 19.32 12.66 -13.29
C GLY A 16 18.67 13.44 -12.16
N PHE A 17 17.71 14.30 -12.45
CA PHE A 17 16.95 15.04 -11.44
C PHE A 17 16.02 14.13 -10.62
N LEU A 18 15.37 13.16 -11.27
CA LEU A 18 14.43 12.24 -10.61
C LEU A 18 15.14 11.06 -9.95
N PHE A 19 16.17 10.47 -10.59
CA PHE A 19 16.77 9.20 -10.19
C PHE A 19 18.24 9.30 -9.74
N GLY A 20 18.90 10.45 -9.92
CA GLY A 20 20.33 10.64 -9.63
C GLY A 20 20.62 11.20 -8.23
N ARG A 21 19.68 11.18 -7.29
CA ARG A 21 19.89 11.66 -5.93
C ARG A 21 20.60 10.60 -5.07
N PRO A 22 21.55 11.00 -4.19
CA PRO A 22 22.19 10.05 -3.27
C PRO A 22 21.15 9.49 -2.30
N GLU A 23 21.24 8.20 -2.04
CA GLU A 23 20.39 7.54 -1.05
C GLU A 23 20.67 8.07 0.36
N LYS A 24 19.64 8.55 1.03
CA LYS A 24 19.72 8.98 2.43
C LYS A 24 19.41 7.81 3.37
N ALA A 25 19.97 7.84 4.57
CA ALA A 25 19.64 6.89 5.62
C ALA A 25 18.12 6.89 5.93
N TYR A 26 17.62 5.75 6.38
CA TYR A 26 16.23 5.67 6.84
C TYR A 26 15.99 6.50 8.09
N VAL A 27 14.81 7.08 8.21
CA VAL A 27 14.38 7.73 9.44
C VAL A 27 14.27 6.67 10.54
N ASN A 28 14.57 7.06 11.77
CA ASN A 28 14.41 6.17 12.92
C ASN A 28 12.97 5.62 12.98
N PRO A 29 12.77 4.28 13.04
CA PRO A 29 11.44 3.67 13.02
C PRO A 29 10.50 4.17 14.12
N TYR A 30 11.03 4.50 15.29
CA TYR A 30 10.23 5.03 16.41
C TYR A 30 9.68 6.43 16.11
N VAL A 31 10.51 7.28 15.49
CA VAL A 31 10.05 8.62 15.04
C VAL A 31 9.02 8.47 13.93
N GLY A 32 9.25 7.57 12.96
CA GLY A 32 8.28 7.27 11.91
C GLY A 32 6.94 6.78 12.46
N GLY A 33 6.98 5.88 13.45
CA GLY A 33 5.79 5.38 14.13
C GLY A 33 5.03 6.46 14.90
N ALA A 34 5.75 7.33 15.63
CA ALA A 34 5.14 8.45 16.34
C ALA A 34 4.45 9.43 15.38
N LEU A 35 5.11 9.78 14.25
CA LEU A 35 4.50 10.63 13.23
C LEU A 35 3.26 9.98 12.58
N LEU A 36 3.28 8.68 12.33
CA LEU A 36 2.12 7.95 11.84
C LEU A 36 0.96 7.98 12.86
N GLY A 37 1.27 7.87 14.15
CA GLY A 37 0.29 8.02 15.23
C GLY A 37 -0.35 9.40 15.24
N VAL A 38 0.43 10.47 15.07
CA VAL A 38 -0.09 11.85 14.95
C VAL A 38 -0.99 11.98 13.73
N VAL A 39 -0.59 11.44 12.56
CA VAL A 39 -1.42 11.47 11.35
C VAL A 39 -2.74 10.71 11.56
N LEU A 40 -2.69 9.55 12.21
CA LEU A 40 -3.88 8.77 12.52
C LEU A 40 -4.83 9.54 13.47
N PHE A 41 -4.29 10.17 14.52
CA PHE A 41 -5.06 11.00 15.44
C PHE A 41 -5.73 12.16 14.70
N LEU A 42 -4.98 12.89 13.86
CA LEU A 42 -5.51 14.00 13.07
C LEU A 42 -6.58 13.53 12.07
N ALA A 43 -6.41 12.35 11.45
CA ALA A 43 -7.42 11.78 10.57
C ALA A 43 -8.75 11.57 11.33
N PHE A 44 -8.72 10.94 12.47
CA PHE A 44 -9.93 10.78 13.30
C PHE A 44 -10.49 12.11 13.79
N PHE A 45 -9.64 13.01 14.25
CA PHE A 45 -10.06 14.29 14.81
C PHE A 45 -10.71 15.21 13.79
N LEU A 46 -10.14 15.31 12.58
CA LEU A 46 -10.60 16.24 11.54
C LEU A 46 -11.72 15.65 10.66
N THR A 47 -11.73 14.34 10.45
CA THR A 47 -12.62 13.73 9.46
C THR A 47 -13.57 12.68 10.04
N GLY A 48 -13.37 12.30 11.32
CA GLY A 48 -14.11 11.20 11.91
C GLY A 48 -13.76 9.81 11.35
N ASN A 49 -12.76 9.74 10.46
CA ASN A 49 -12.40 8.52 9.75
C ASN A 49 -10.94 8.12 10.03
N GLY A 50 -10.70 6.80 10.12
CA GLY A 50 -9.37 6.25 10.24
C GLY A 50 -8.68 6.08 8.87
N LEU A 51 -7.42 5.67 8.90
CA LEU A 51 -6.64 5.38 7.71
C LEU A 51 -7.06 4.03 7.10
N GLY A 52 -7.07 3.92 5.76
CA GLY A 52 -7.42 2.67 5.07
C GLY A 52 -7.18 2.76 3.56
N ALA A 53 -6.27 1.98 3.00
CA ALA A 53 -5.91 2.06 1.57
C ALA A 53 -6.83 1.21 0.66
N SER A 54 -7.26 0.03 1.13
CA SER A 54 -8.02 -0.92 0.29
C SER A 54 -9.40 -0.39 -0.11
N GLY A 55 -10.00 0.47 0.70
CA GLY A 55 -11.26 1.14 0.37
C GLY A 55 -11.13 2.07 -0.84
N GLY A 56 -10.08 2.90 -0.87
CA GLY A 56 -9.82 3.81 -1.97
C GLY A 56 -9.51 3.07 -3.27
N LEU A 57 -8.63 2.07 -3.23
CA LEU A 57 -8.35 1.24 -4.41
C LEU A 57 -9.61 0.56 -4.94
N ASN A 58 -10.49 0.06 -4.06
CA ASN A 58 -11.74 -0.52 -4.47
C ASN A 58 -12.65 0.49 -5.20
N ARG A 59 -12.72 1.73 -4.73
CA ARG A 59 -13.52 2.76 -5.37
C ARG A 59 -13.00 3.13 -6.76
N TYR A 60 -11.70 3.14 -6.98
CA TYR A 60 -11.14 3.30 -8.34
C TYR A 60 -11.55 2.14 -9.25
N VAL A 61 -11.51 0.90 -8.76
CA VAL A 61 -11.97 -0.27 -9.54
C VAL A 61 -13.47 -0.18 -9.85
N VAL A 62 -14.30 0.19 -8.87
CA VAL A 62 -15.74 0.37 -9.07
C VAL A 62 -16.02 1.48 -10.07
N PHE A 63 -15.30 2.61 -10.01
CA PHE A 63 -15.42 3.68 -11.00
C PHE A 63 -15.11 3.20 -12.43
N LEU A 64 -14.02 2.41 -12.59
CA LEU A 64 -13.69 1.83 -13.90
C LEU A 64 -14.74 0.81 -14.37
N GLN A 65 -15.31 0.01 -13.44
CA GLN A 65 -16.38 -0.92 -13.77
C GLN A 65 -17.66 -0.18 -14.20
N ASP A 66 -17.98 0.91 -13.54
CA ASP A 66 -19.14 1.74 -13.86
C ASP A 66 -19.01 2.38 -15.25
N LEU A 67 -17.83 2.83 -15.62
CA LEU A 67 -17.53 3.37 -16.96
C LEU A 67 -17.67 2.32 -18.08
N VAL A 68 -17.34 1.05 -17.79
CA VAL A 68 -17.34 -0.03 -18.81
C VAL A 68 -18.65 -0.80 -18.84
N ALA A 69 -19.27 -1.01 -17.68
CA ALA A 69 -20.44 -1.86 -17.52
C ALA A 69 -21.37 -1.34 -16.41
N PRO A 70 -22.07 -0.19 -16.61
CA PRO A 70 -22.93 0.41 -15.60
C PRO A 70 -24.06 -0.54 -15.15
N GLU A 71 -24.67 -1.28 -16.08
CA GLU A 71 -25.72 -2.25 -15.74
C GLU A 71 -25.24 -3.37 -14.79
N HIS A 72 -23.96 -3.75 -14.85
CA HIS A 72 -23.40 -4.72 -13.92
C HIS A 72 -23.28 -4.14 -12.51
N VAL A 73 -22.91 -2.86 -12.41
CA VAL A 73 -22.79 -2.14 -11.13
C VAL A 73 -24.17 -2.00 -10.48
N ASP A 74 -25.18 -1.68 -11.25
CA ASP A 74 -26.56 -1.50 -10.75
C ASP A 74 -27.23 -2.81 -10.30
N ARG A 75 -26.79 -3.96 -10.82
CA ARG A 75 -27.31 -5.28 -10.40
C ARG A 75 -26.75 -5.77 -9.06
N LEU A 76 -25.60 -5.27 -8.63
CA LEU A 76 -24.93 -5.76 -7.44
C LEU A 76 -25.14 -4.81 -6.26
N ALA A 77 -25.91 -5.24 -5.26
CA ALA A 77 -26.22 -4.44 -4.06
C ALA A 77 -25.00 -3.86 -3.34
N TYR A 78 -23.85 -4.51 -3.46
CA TYR A 78 -22.58 -4.03 -2.90
C TYR A 78 -22.03 -2.84 -3.70
N LEU A 79 -22.04 -2.91 -5.04
CA LEU A 79 -21.53 -1.86 -5.93
C LEU A 79 -22.51 -0.69 -6.01
N LEU A 80 -23.81 -0.97 -6.00
CA LEU A 80 -24.88 0.02 -5.99
C LEU A 80 -24.75 1.03 -4.83
N LYS A 81 -24.26 0.59 -3.69
CA LYS A 81 -24.00 1.48 -2.55
C LYS A 81 -22.91 2.51 -2.82
N MET A 82 -21.97 2.20 -3.73
CA MET A 82 -20.79 3.04 -4.02
C MET A 82 -20.98 3.88 -5.29
N ALA A 83 -21.61 3.34 -6.31
CA ALA A 83 -21.74 3.92 -7.65
C ALA A 83 -23.16 3.89 -8.22
N GLY A 84 -24.17 3.51 -7.42
CA GLY A 84 -25.54 3.42 -7.92
C GLY A 84 -26.23 4.77 -8.07
N GLY A 85 -26.95 4.96 -9.18
CA GLY A 85 -27.63 6.19 -9.52
C GLY A 85 -26.68 7.32 -9.86
N GLU A 86 -26.85 8.51 -9.26
CA GLU A 86 -25.98 9.68 -9.49
C GLU A 86 -24.74 9.73 -8.59
N LYS A 87 -24.45 8.66 -7.83
CA LYS A 87 -23.32 8.65 -6.90
C LYS A 87 -22.01 8.44 -7.64
N ASN A 88 -21.06 9.35 -7.46
CA ASN A 88 -19.71 9.19 -7.95
C ASN A 88 -18.89 8.37 -6.94
N PRO A 89 -18.34 7.19 -7.30
CA PRO A 89 -17.48 6.39 -6.40
C PRO A 89 -16.25 7.13 -5.92
N LEU A 90 -15.79 8.13 -6.67
CA LEU A 90 -14.59 8.90 -6.34
C LEU A 90 -14.84 10.02 -5.31
N ASP A 91 -16.09 10.38 -5.06
CA ASP A 91 -16.47 11.39 -4.07
C ASP A 91 -16.54 10.76 -2.66
N ASP A 92 -15.39 10.34 -2.17
CA ASP A 92 -15.23 9.75 -0.85
C ASP A 92 -13.88 10.11 -0.26
N TRP A 93 -13.86 10.40 1.04
CA TRP A 93 -12.67 10.69 1.82
C TRP A 93 -11.52 9.69 1.56
N VAL A 94 -11.83 8.41 1.49
CA VAL A 94 -10.81 7.35 1.33
C VAL A 94 -10.09 7.41 -0.02
N VAL A 95 -10.70 7.99 -1.05
CA VAL A 95 -10.10 8.21 -2.36
C VAL A 95 -9.02 9.30 -2.26
N MET A 96 -9.37 10.44 -1.64
CA MET A 96 -8.42 11.54 -1.43
C MET A 96 -7.24 11.12 -0.54
N MET A 97 -7.50 10.33 0.49
CA MET A 97 -6.46 9.75 1.35
C MET A 97 -5.52 8.83 0.56
N THR A 98 -6.05 7.99 -0.33
CA THR A 98 -5.23 7.09 -1.16
C THR A 98 -4.36 7.88 -2.13
N LEU A 99 -4.89 8.93 -2.76
CA LEU A 99 -4.12 9.86 -3.60
C LEU A 99 -3.01 10.54 -2.78
N GLY A 100 -3.35 11.06 -1.61
CA GLY A 100 -2.37 11.68 -0.71
C GLY A 100 -1.25 10.72 -0.31
N THR A 101 -1.57 9.46 -0.05
CA THR A 101 -0.58 8.42 0.27
C THR A 101 0.35 8.12 -0.91
N LEU A 102 -0.20 8.02 -2.13
CA LEU A 102 0.59 7.81 -3.35
C LEU A 102 1.53 8.99 -3.61
N LEU A 103 1.03 10.22 -3.54
CA LEU A 103 1.83 11.43 -3.72
C LEU A 103 2.90 11.57 -2.63
N GLY A 104 2.54 11.33 -1.37
CA GLY A 104 3.47 11.37 -0.24
C GLY A 104 4.57 10.33 -0.37
N GLY A 105 4.23 9.10 -0.77
CA GLY A 105 5.19 8.03 -1.04
C GLY A 105 6.15 8.38 -2.18
N PHE A 106 5.62 8.95 -3.27
CA PHE A 106 6.43 9.43 -4.39
C PHE A 106 7.40 10.53 -3.96
N VAL A 107 6.92 11.56 -3.27
CA VAL A 107 7.75 12.67 -2.77
C VAL A 107 8.82 12.18 -1.80
N ALA A 108 8.45 11.31 -0.86
CA ALA A 108 9.40 10.72 0.09
C ALA A 108 10.47 9.90 -0.63
N GLY A 109 10.08 9.04 -1.58
CA GLY A 109 11.01 8.25 -2.40
C GLY A 109 11.96 9.14 -3.20
N TRP A 110 11.45 10.23 -3.78
CA TRP A 110 12.24 11.20 -4.52
C TRP A 110 13.24 11.98 -3.62
N GLN A 111 12.78 12.47 -2.47
CA GLN A 111 13.63 13.21 -1.53
C GLN A 111 14.77 12.36 -0.96
N HIS A 112 14.53 11.04 -0.80
CA HIS A 112 15.52 10.10 -0.26
C HIS A 112 16.34 9.38 -1.33
N GLY A 113 16.19 9.73 -2.62
CA GLY A 113 16.97 9.12 -3.71
C GLY A 113 16.64 7.65 -3.96
N ARG A 114 15.41 7.22 -3.64
CA ARG A 114 14.99 5.80 -3.69
C ARG A 114 14.02 5.49 -4.83
N LEU A 115 13.78 6.42 -5.73
CA LEU A 115 13.00 6.16 -6.93
C LEU A 115 13.86 5.34 -7.90
N LYS A 116 13.61 4.04 -7.98
CA LYS A 116 14.28 3.11 -8.88
C LYS A 116 13.27 2.15 -9.48
N PHE A 117 13.43 1.85 -10.77
CA PHE A 117 12.69 0.76 -11.42
C PHE A 117 13.53 -0.51 -11.35
N GLU A 118 13.41 -1.22 -10.24
CA GLU A 118 14.14 -2.46 -10.03
C GLU A 118 13.22 -3.57 -9.48
N THR A 119 13.55 -4.81 -9.78
CA THR A 119 12.85 -5.97 -9.22
C THR A 119 13.70 -6.57 -8.11
N ASN A 120 13.35 -6.28 -6.86
CA ASN A 120 13.98 -6.91 -5.70
C ASN A 120 13.58 -8.38 -5.61
N LYS A 121 14.57 -9.26 -5.68
CA LYS A 121 14.38 -10.72 -5.62
C LYS A 121 15.50 -11.38 -4.82
N GLY A 122 15.21 -12.54 -4.23
CA GLY A 122 16.24 -13.39 -3.64
C GLY A 122 17.16 -14.01 -4.70
N PRO A 123 18.32 -14.54 -4.30
CA PRO A 123 19.31 -15.12 -5.22
C PRO A 123 18.76 -16.34 -5.98
N ASN A 124 17.92 -17.14 -5.33
CA ASN A 124 17.44 -18.42 -5.84
C ASN A 124 16.14 -18.35 -6.66
N ILE A 125 15.60 -17.15 -6.90
CA ILE A 125 14.33 -16.96 -7.60
C ILE A 125 14.50 -16.20 -8.91
N SER A 126 13.81 -16.65 -10.00
CA SER A 126 13.79 -15.92 -11.25
C SER A 126 12.89 -14.67 -11.19
N VAL A 127 13.14 -13.68 -12.05
CA VAL A 127 12.31 -12.47 -12.15
C VAL A 127 10.85 -12.84 -12.47
N ARG A 128 10.62 -13.77 -13.38
CA ARG A 128 9.27 -14.20 -13.77
C ARG A 128 8.53 -14.84 -12.60
N THR A 129 9.17 -15.77 -11.91
CA THR A 129 8.59 -16.42 -10.72
C THR A 129 8.27 -15.38 -9.64
N ARG A 130 9.15 -14.38 -9.43
CA ARG A 130 8.92 -13.29 -8.47
C ARG A 130 7.66 -12.48 -8.83
N TRP A 131 7.44 -12.16 -10.12
CA TRP A 131 6.25 -11.43 -10.56
C TRP A 131 4.97 -12.27 -10.40
N VAL A 132 5.01 -13.57 -10.76
CA VAL A 132 3.88 -14.47 -10.58
C VAL A 132 3.51 -14.60 -9.09
N MET A 133 4.50 -14.81 -8.22
CA MET A 133 4.26 -14.88 -6.77
C MET A 133 3.72 -13.55 -6.21
N ALA A 134 4.19 -12.42 -6.71
CA ALA A 134 3.67 -11.12 -6.31
C ALA A 134 2.20 -10.94 -6.72
N PHE A 135 1.85 -11.36 -7.93
CA PHE A 135 0.48 -11.29 -8.41
C PHE A 135 -0.45 -12.22 -7.60
N VAL A 136 -0.08 -13.48 -7.42
CA VAL A 136 -0.87 -14.44 -6.64
C VAL A 136 -1.02 -13.99 -5.19
N GLY A 137 0.08 -13.60 -4.55
CA GLY A 137 0.06 -13.10 -3.18
C GLY A 137 -0.79 -11.84 -3.02
N GLY A 138 -0.66 -10.90 -3.97
CA GLY A 138 -1.49 -9.69 -4.00
C GLY A 138 -2.98 -9.99 -4.19
N SER A 139 -3.32 -10.97 -5.05
CA SER A 139 -4.71 -11.41 -5.26
C SER A 139 -5.31 -12.03 -4.00
N ILE A 140 -4.57 -12.92 -3.33
CA ILE A 140 -5.00 -13.53 -2.06
C ILE A 140 -5.17 -12.45 -0.98
N MET A 141 -4.23 -11.51 -0.89
CA MET A 141 -4.31 -10.40 0.06
C MET A 141 -5.51 -9.49 -0.22
N GLY A 142 -5.77 -9.17 -1.49
CA GLY A 142 -6.92 -8.35 -1.90
C GLY A 142 -8.25 -9.01 -1.56
N PHE A 143 -8.35 -10.31 -1.82
CA PHE A 143 -9.52 -11.11 -1.46
C PHE A 143 -9.72 -11.17 0.06
N GLY A 144 -8.65 -11.49 0.81
CA GLY A 144 -8.68 -11.52 2.28
C GLY A 144 -9.08 -10.17 2.89
N ALA A 145 -8.61 -9.05 2.34
CA ALA A 145 -8.98 -7.72 2.78
C ALA A 145 -10.49 -7.41 2.59
N ARG A 146 -11.12 -7.99 1.58
CA ARG A 146 -12.59 -7.87 1.39
C ARG A 146 -13.36 -8.67 2.44
N PHE A 147 -12.93 -9.90 2.72
CA PHE A 147 -13.52 -10.73 3.77
C PHE A 147 -13.38 -10.09 5.15
N ALA A 148 -12.20 -9.57 5.46
CA ALA A 148 -11.91 -8.92 6.73
C ALA A 148 -12.50 -7.50 6.85
N ARG A 149 -13.22 -6.99 5.85
CA ARG A 149 -13.76 -5.63 5.77
C ARG A 149 -12.71 -4.53 5.91
N GLY A 150 -11.47 -4.81 5.58
CA GLY A 150 -10.37 -3.84 5.59
C GLY A 150 -9.00 -4.48 5.45
N CYS A 151 -8.03 -3.69 5.02
CA CYS A 151 -6.62 -4.08 4.98
C CYS A 151 -5.95 -3.81 6.34
N THR A 152 -4.64 -4.06 6.42
CA THR A 152 -3.86 -3.81 7.65
C THR A 152 -3.93 -2.36 8.11
N SER A 153 -3.98 -1.36 7.23
CA SER A 153 -4.13 0.05 7.62
C SER A 153 -5.53 0.37 8.16
N GLY A 154 -6.59 -0.26 7.65
CA GLY A 154 -7.95 -0.07 8.14
C GLY A 154 -8.23 -0.88 9.41
N GLN A 155 -7.91 -2.17 9.39
CA GLN A 155 -8.19 -3.06 10.53
C GLN A 155 -7.12 -2.98 11.62
N ALA A 156 -5.85 -3.27 11.31
CA ALA A 156 -4.85 -3.34 12.36
C ALA A 156 -4.49 -1.95 12.91
N LEU A 157 -4.27 -0.95 12.07
CA LEU A 157 -3.87 0.39 12.51
C LEU A 157 -5.08 1.19 13.05
N SER A 158 -6.07 1.48 12.21
CA SER A 158 -7.21 2.31 12.62
C SER A 158 -8.16 1.59 13.59
N GLY A 159 -8.51 0.34 13.30
CA GLY A 159 -9.36 -0.45 14.19
C GLY A 159 -8.66 -0.86 15.48
N GLY A 160 -7.34 -1.08 15.45
CA GLY A 160 -6.52 -1.31 16.63
C GLY A 160 -6.43 -0.08 17.55
N ALA A 161 -6.34 1.11 16.97
CA ALA A 161 -6.30 2.38 17.73
C ALA A 161 -7.60 2.65 18.51
N VAL A 162 -8.75 2.21 17.99
CA VAL A 162 -10.04 2.29 18.69
C VAL A 162 -10.35 1.04 19.55
N LEU A 163 -9.33 0.20 19.80
CA LEU A 163 -9.41 -0.99 20.66
C LEU A 163 -10.47 -2.01 20.24
N SER A 164 -10.76 -2.11 18.95
CA SER A 164 -11.70 -3.10 18.40
C SER A 164 -11.14 -4.52 18.56
N VAL A 165 -11.86 -5.39 19.25
CA VAL A 165 -11.48 -6.81 19.47
C VAL A 165 -11.25 -7.54 18.14
N GLY A 166 -12.14 -7.33 17.16
CA GLY A 166 -12.01 -7.93 15.82
C GLY A 166 -10.73 -7.50 15.11
N SER A 167 -10.31 -6.25 15.30
CA SER A 167 -9.07 -5.72 14.73
C SER A 167 -7.83 -6.31 15.37
N TRP A 168 -7.85 -6.56 16.65
CA TRP A 168 -6.77 -7.25 17.36
C TRP A 168 -6.66 -8.72 16.91
N ALA A 169 -7.80 -9.42 16.81
CA ALA A 169 -7.82 -10.79 16.28
C ALA A 169 -7.29 -10.84 14.84
N PHE A 170 -7.69 -9.88 13.98
CA PHE A 170 -7.17 -9.74 12.63
C PHE A 170 -5.64 -9.54 12.62
N MET A 171 -5.11 -8.69 13.49
CA MET A 171 -3.68 -8.43 13.57
C MET A 171 -2.90 -9.69 13.93
N PHE A 172 -3.34 -10.44 14.94
CA PHE A 172 -2.72 -11.73 15.28
C PHE A 172 -2.80 -12.75 14.14
N ALA A 173 -3.93 -12.81 13.43
CA ALA A 173 -4.09 -13.70 12.28
C ALA A 173 -3.16 -13.36 11.13
N VAL A 174 -2.98 -12.05 10.81
CA VAL A 174 -2.05 -11.59 9.77
C VAL A 174 -0.61 -11.94 10.09
N PHE A 175 -0.15 -11.65 11.31
CA PHE A 175 1.21 -11.99 11.72
C PHE A 175 1.41 -13.51 11.79
N GLY A 176 0.49 -14.25 12.40
CA GLY A 176 0.57 -15.71 12.51
C GLY A 176 0.58 -16.38 11.14
N GLY A 177 -0.32 -15.99 10.23
CA GLY A 177 -0.35 -16.49 8.85
C GLY A 177 0.89 -16.11 8.07
N GLY A 178 1.37 -14.88 8.20
CA GLY A 178 2.59 -14.39 7.56
C GLY A 178 3.82 -15.21 7.98
N TYR A 179 4.03 -15.42 9.27
CA TYR A 179 5.15 -16.23 9.76
C TYR A 179 5.03 -17.70 9.36
N ALA A 180 3.82 -18.27 9.39
CA ALA A 180 3.58 -19.63 8.94
C ALA A 180 3.99 -19.83 7.48
N VAL A 181 3.50 -18.95 6.58
CA VAL A 181 3.85 -19.00 5.14
C VAL A 181 5.33 -18.71 4.92
N ALA A 182 5.92 -17.74 5.63
CA ALA A 182 7.34 -17.40 5.51
C ALA A 182 8.25 -18.61 5.74
N TYR A 183 7.88 -19.51 6.65
CA TYR A 183 8.64 -20.74 6.90
C TYR A 183 8.76 -21.61 5.64
N PHE A 184 7.68 -21.76 4.86
CA PHE A 184 7.68 -22.57 3.64
C PHE A 184 8.40 -21.90 2.48
N VAL A 185 8.25 -20.58 2.33
CA VAL A 185 8.81 -19.84 1.20
C VAL A 185 10.25 -19.33 1.44
N ARG A 186 10.79 -19.46 2.64
CA ARG A 186 12.13 -18.95 2.99
C ARG A 186 13.25 -19.48 2.08
N ARG A 187 13.13 -20.70 1.57
CA ARG A 187 14.12 -21.30 0.66
C ARG A 187 14.26 -20.58 -0.69
N LEU A 188 13.26 -19.79 -1.05
CA LEU A 188 13.28 -18.99 -2.29
C LEU A 188 14.09 -17.70 -2.12
N TRP A 189 14.34 -17.28 -0.88
CA TRP A 189 15.02 -16.02 -0.55
C TRP A 189 16.44 -16.20 -0.01
N ASN A 190 16.77 -17.40 0.45
CA ASN A 190 18.07 -17.75 1.03
C ASN A 190 18.86 -18.68 0.11
#